data_f5b0de928305e89f50b2162ecaba8c87
#
_entry.id   f5b0de928305e89f50b2162ecaba8c87
#
_cell.length_a   1.000
_cell.length_b   1.000
_cell.length_c   1.000
_cell.angle_alpha   90.00
_cell.angle_beta   90.00
_cell.angle_gamma   90.00
#
_symmetry.space_group_name_H-M   'P 1'
#
loop_
_entity.id
_entity.type
_entity.pdbx_description
1 polymer ?
#
loop_
_entity_poly.entity_id
_entity_poly.type
_entity_poly.pdbx_seq_one_letter_code
_entity_poly.pdbx_strand_id
1 'polypeptide(L)'
;MPAGEYKGIRFRIGVDETTNKSDPNGYAPDHALNPQVNGLHWGWQGGYIFMALEGRFLKDGKENGFSYHIANAPQLMTVEVPVAFRGGRPLTLALEFDVQRALAGIDFAKDGTSTHSREGDALAAELKTNIEQAFRVRSMNYDVYQTPTFATKPAPLPAGTHALTPAMTQRFPQVQLPADNPLTQEGVALGRQLFHDVRLSINQTQACASCHDQTRAFADARRFSLGAEQQMGKRNAMPLFNLAWQPSFFWDGRAATLREQVLMPIQDAHEMNETLPNVISKLSADPECTQAFAKAFGSAEITPERVAKALEQFLLTLVSQESRFDRAARKVAELTESEKRGLQLFVTEFDPKRGLRGADCFHCHGGTLFASQPFASNGLELAEDDLGRMAVTKNAADRGKFKTPSLRNVALTAPYMHDGRFNTLEEVVEHYSSGVRRSATLDPNLAKHPEAGIQLTTQEKADLVAFLKTLTDESFTGTAATASR
;
A
#
# COMPACT_ATOMS: atom_id res chain seq x y z
N MET A 1 11.23 27.77 19.82
CA MET A 1 12.61 28.32 19.77
C MET A 1 12.79 29.36 20.88
N PRO A 2 13.97 29.49 21.49
CA PRO A 2 14.24 30.56 22.47
C PRO A 2 13.91 31.95 21.90
N ALA A 3 13.68 32.93 22.79
CA ALA A 3 13.54 34.32 22.36
C ALA A 3 14.89 34.84 21.83
N GLY A 4 14.87 35.53 20.69
CA GLY A 4 16.07 36.02 20.03
C GLY A 4 15.83 36.38 18.57
N GLU A 5 16.83 36.98 17.93
CA GLU A 5 16.82 37.27 16.49
C GLU A 5 17.56 36.16 15.74
N TYR A 6 16.92 35.67 14.67
CA TYR A 6 17.42 34.59 13.82
C TYR A 6 17.60 35.12 12.42
N LYS A 7 18.68 34.68 11.73
CA LYS A 7 19.02 35.06 10.36
C LYS A 7 18.70 33.99 9.32
N GLY A 8 18.24 32.82 9.73
CA GLY A 8 17.92 31.71 8.85
C GLY A 8 17.44 30.50 9.61
N ILE A 9 16.99 29.52 8.86
CA ILE A 9 16.72 28.18 9.34
C ILE A 9 17.70 27.22 8.68
N ARG A 10 18.08 26.19 9.43
CA ARG A 10 18.84 25.05 8.92
C ARG A 10 18.07 23.78 9.27
N PHE A 11 17.89 22.91 8.31
CA PHE A 11 17.30 21.59 8.53
C PHE A 11 18.00 20.54 7.68
N ARG A 12 17.79 19.29 8.01
CA ARG A 12 18.31 18.16 7.23
C ARG A 12 17.17 17.42 6.52
N ILE A 13 17.48 16.89 5.34
CA ILE A 13 16.63 15.95 4.61
C ILE A 13 17.38 14.62 4.59
N GLY A 14 16.78 13.61 5.22
CA GLY A 14 17.38 12.31 5.45
C GLY A 14 17.70 12.06 6.92
N VAL A 15 18.31 10.92 7.18
CA VAL A 15 18.68 10.43 8.52
C VAL A 15 20.17 10.09 8.58
N ASP A 16 20.74 10.08 9.78
CA ASP A 16 22.11 9.65 10.00
C ASP A 16 22.28 8.14 9.72
N GLU A 17 23.52 7.69 9.62
CA GLU A 17 23.86 6.32 9.27
C GLU A 17 23.31 5.29 10.28
N THR A 18 23.29 5.59 11.57
CA THR A 18 22.78 4.71 12.61
C THR A 18 21.27 4.52 12.45
N THR A 19 20.54 5.62 12.28
CA THR A 19 19.09 5.62 12.03
C THR A 19 18.77 4.94 10.71
N ASN A 20 19.59 5.16 9.67
CA ASN A 20 19.40 4.57 8.34
C ASN A 20 19.52 3.03 8.35
N LYS A 21 20.31 2.50 9.28
CA LYS A 21 20.53 1.05 9.47
C LYS A 21 19.61 0.43 10.53
N SER A 22 18.79 1.24 11.22
CA SER A 22 17.86 0.75 12.24
C SER A 22 16.69 -0.04 11.62
N ASP A 23 16.02 -0.87 12.43
CA ASP A 23 14.80 -1.54 12.00
C ASP A 23 13.64 -0.53 11.89
N PRO A 24 13.13 -0.26 10.67
CA PRO A 24 12.06 0.71 10.46
C PRO A 24 10.72 0.28 11.08
N ASN A 25 10.54 -1.02 11.33
CA ASN A 25 9.31 -1.57 11.89
C ASN A 25 9.17 -1.32 13.40
N GLY A 26 10.25 -0.93 14.06
CA GLY A 26 10.27 -0.55 15.48
C GLY A 26 9.65 0.82 15.78
N TYR A 27 9.42 1.66 14.78
CA TYR A 27 8.85 2.99 14.98
C TYR A 27 7.34 2.96 15.18
N ALA A 28 6.82 3.83 16.06
CA ALA A 28 5.38 3.98 16.30
C ALA A 28 4.59 4.25 15.00
N PRO A 29 3.30 3.90 14.95
CA PRO A 29 2.49 4.01 13.72
C PRO A 29 2.40 5.42 13.11
N ASP A 30 2.52 6.46 13.93
CA ASP A 30 2.48 7.87 13.56
C ASP A 30 3.87 8.50 13.42
N HIS A 31 4.92 7.74 13.66
CA HIS A 31 6.29 8.24 13.58
C HIS A 31 6.70 8.44 12.11
N ALA A 32 7.36 9.57 11.81
CA ALA A 32 7.77 9.92 10.45
C ALA A 32 8.69 8.88 9.79
N LEU A 33 9.40 8.06 10.55
CA LEU A 33 10.25 6.98 10.04
C LEU A 33 9.55 5.63 9.96
N ASN A 34 8.26 5.52 10.33
CA ASN A 34 7.51 4.31 10.07
C ASN A 34 7.21 4.21 8.56
N PRO A 35 7.55 3.12 7.88
CA PRO A 35 7.36 2.98 6.43
C PRO A 35 5.92 3.16 5.95
N GLN A 36 4.93 2.94 6.82
CA GLN A 36 3.51 3.13 6.49
C GLN A 36 3.10 4.60 6.38
N VAL A 37 3.88 5.51 6.99
CA VAL A 37 3.58 6.96 6.96
C VAL A 37 3.99 7.59 5.63
N ASN A 38 5.14 7.19 5.08
CA ASN A 38 5.74 7.90 3.94
C ASN A 38 6.14 7.01 2.75
N GLY A 39 6.21 5.68 2.92
CA GLY A 39 6.67 4.76 1.87
C GLY A 39 8.16 4.89 1.50
N LEU A 40 8.93 5.71 2.21
CA LEU A 40 10.30 6.07 1.87
C LEU A 40 11.34 5.16 2.57
N HIS A 41 11.14 3.84 2.50
CA HIS A 41 12.11 2.86 3.00
C HIS A 41 12.16 1.64 2.07
N TRP A 42 13.37 1.22 1.68
CA TRP A 42 13.55 0.11 0.74
C TRP A 42 13.31 -1.29 1.31
N GLY A 43 12.99 -1.41 2.58
CA GLY A 43 12.69 -2.70 3.21
C GLY A 43 13.90 -3.63 3.28
N TRP A 44 14.07 -4.49 2.31
CA TRP A 44 15.12 -5.54 2.30
C TRP A 44 16.51 -5.10 1.82
N GLN A 45 16.64 -4.01 1.09
CA GLN A 45 17.96 -3.47 0.73
C GLN A 45 18.53 -2.56 1.81
N GLY A 46 17.70 -2.25 2.82
CA GLY A 46 18.04 -1.42 3.97
C GLY A 46 18.16 0.06 3.64
N GLY A 47 17.62 0.88 4.53
CA GLY A 47 17.79 2.33 4.51
C GLY A 47 16.62 3.12 3.95
N TYR A 48 16.61 4.39 4.38
CA TYR A 48 15.59 5.36 3.99
C TYR A 48 15.94 6.06 2.69
N ILE A 49 14.92 6.30 1.89
CA ILE A 49 14.96 7.25 0.79
C ILE A 49 14.78 8.64 1.40
N PHE A 50 15.77 9.50 1.25
CA PHE A 50 15.76 10.85 1.81
C PHE A 50 14.88 11.79 0.99
N MET A 51 14.88 11.60 -0.33
CA MET A 51 13.99 12.29 -1.26
C MET A 51 13.80 11.44 -2.52
N ALA A 52 12.56 11.29 -2.96
CA ALA A 52 12.20 10.72 -4.24
C ALA A 52 11.73 11.84 -5.18
N LEU A 53 12.38 11.97 -6.34
CA LEU A 53 11.98 12.85 -7.43
C LEU A 53 11.63 11.96 -8.63
N GLU A 54 10.35 11.83 -8.92
CA GLU A 54 9.84 11.01 -9.99
C GLU A 54 8.98 11.84 -10.94
N GLY A 55 9.11 11.60 -12.22
CA GLY A 55 8.39 12.41 -13.19
C GLY A 55 8.62 12.00 -14.63
N ARG A 56 8.25 12.90 -15.54
CA ARG A 56 8.37 12.69 -16.97
C ARG A 56 9.01 13.89 -17.63
N PHE A 57 9.66 13.62 -18.75
CA PHE A 57 10.25 14.63 -19.62
C PHE A 57 9.97 14.29 -21.09
N LEU A 58 9.97 15.29 -21.95
CA LEU A 58 9.82 15.11 -23.39
C LEU A 58 11.20 15.02 -24.02
N LYS A 59 11.40 13.98 -24.85
CA LYS A 59 12.56 13.84 -25.70
C LYS A 59 12.09 13.41 -27.09
N ASP A 60 12.46 14.17 -28.09
CA ASP A 60 12.09 13.92 -29.51
C ASP A 60 10.58 13.75 -29.72
N GLY A 61 9.77 14.54 -28.98
CA GLY A 61 8.30 14.48 -29.01
C GLY A 61 7.69 13.30 -28.26
N LYS A 62 8.50 12.46 -27.59
CA LYS A 62 8.06 11.32 -26.80
C LYS A 62 8.21 11.57 -25.32
N GLU A 63 7.21 11.16 -24.55
CA GLU A 63 7.29 11.15 -23.08
C GLU A 63 8.17 10.01 -22.57
N ASN A 64 9.10 10.34 -21.69
CA ASN A 64 9.97 9.40 -21.00
C ASN A 64 9.84 9.62 -19.48
N GLY A 65 10.02 8.56 -18.68
CA GLY A 65 10.05 8.64 -17.23
C GLY A 65 11.43 8.89 -16.66
N PHE A 66 11.49 9.43 -15.45
CA PHE A 66 12.67 9.41 -14.60
C PHE A 66 12.29 9.12 -13.16
N SER A 67 13.23 8.51 -12.41
CA SER A 67 13.05 8.15 -11.00
C SER A 67 14.39 8.32 -10.27
N TYR A 68 14.49 9.38 -9.49
CA TYR A 68 15.68 9.72 -8.71
C TYR A 68 15.41 9.55 -7.23
N HIS A 69 16.04 8.58 -6.60
CA HIS A 69 15.97 8.33 -5.17
C HIS A 69 17.29 8.71 -4.51
N ILE A 70 17.26 9.81 -3.77
CA ILE A 70 18.41 10.27 -2.98
C ILE A 70 18.35 9.58 -1.63
N ALA A 71 19.38 8.83 -1.30
CA ALA A 71 19.43 7.94 -0.15
C ALA A 71 20.88 7.75 0.33
N ASN A 72 21.05 7.02 1.43
CA ASN A 72 22.33 6.68 2.03
C ASN A 72 23.07 7.86 2.70
N ALA A 73 23.84 7.58 3.73
CA ALA A 73 24.48 8.58 4.58
C ALA A 73 25.31 9.65 3.84
N PRO A 74 26.09 9.34 2.77
CA PRO A 74 26.81 10.34 2.00
C PRO A 74 25.89 11.38 1.35
N GLN A 75 24.64 11.05 1.11
CA GLN A 75 23.64 11.91 0.48
C GLN A 75 22.73 12.63 1.50
N LEU A 76 23.04 12.58 2.80
CA LEU A 76 22.35 13.40 3.78
C LEU A 76 22.49 14.88 3.41
N MET A 77 21.36 15.54 3.21
CA MET A 77 21.29 16.93 2.75
C MET A 77 21.19 17.90 3.94
N THR A 78 21.86 19.03 3.84
CA THR A 78 21.73 20.14 4.78
C THR A 78 21.23 21.37 4.04
N VAL A 79 19.99 21.74 4.30
CA VAL A 79 19.35 22.90 3.67
C VAL A 79 19.48 24.11 4.59
N GLU A 80 19.98 25.22 4.06
CA GLU A 80 20.08 26.51 4.74
C GLU A 80 19.21 27.53 3.99
N VAL A 81 18.19 28.05 4.67
CA VAL A 81 17.29 29.05 4.09
C VAL A 81 17.46 30.36 4.84
N PRO A 82 18.02 31.40 4.22
CA PRO A 82 18.15 32.71 4.86
C PRO A 82 16.78 33.36 5.03
N VAL A 83 16.43 33.68 6.28
CA VAL A 83 15.19 34.38 6.64
C VAL A 83 15.35 35.05 8.00
N ALA A 84 15.06 36.33 8.08
CA ALA A 84 15.13 37.07 9.36
C ALA A 84 13.80 36.94 10.12
N PHE A 85 13.86 36.48 11.38
CA PHE A 85 12.68 36.36 12.24
C PHE A 85 13.04 36.45 13.73
N ARG A 86 12.01 36.69 14.57
CA ARG A 86 12.14 36.69 16.05
C ARG A 86 11.56 35.42 16.64
N GLY A 87 12.36 34.70 17.45
CA GLY A 87 11.89 33.59 18.27
C GLY A 87 11.14 34.06 19.52
N GLY A 88 10.66 33.11 20.34
CA GLY A 88 9.93 33.38 21.58
C GLY A 88 8.40 33.37 21.45
N ARG A 89 7.88 33.20 20.25
CA ARG A 89 6.46 32.96 19.96
C ARG A 89 6.30 31.96 18.82
N PRO A 90 5.13 31.30 18.68
CA PRO A 90 4.84 30.40 17.56
C PRO A 90 5.04 31.12 16.22
N LEU A 91 5.72 30.43 15.30
CA LEU A 91 6.02 30.91 13.96
C LEU A 91 5.81 29.78 12.96
N THR A 92 4.99 30.02 11.95
CA THR A 92 4.80 29.14 10.80
C THR A 92 5.57 29.70 9.62
N LEU A 93 6.51 28.90 9.09
CA LEU A 93 7.22 29.16 7.85
C LEU A 93 6.72 28.22 6.78
N ALA A 94 6.15 28.72 5.70
CA ALA A 94 5.88 27.95 4.51
C ALA A 94 7.10 28.00 3.60
N LEU A 95 7.66 26.84 3.30
CA LEU A 95 8.76 26.70 2.36
C LEU A 95 8.21 26.32 0.97
N GLU A 96 8.86 26.80 -0.06
CA GLU A 96 8.65 26.40 -1.45
C GLU A 96 9.86 25.59 -1.90
N PHE A 97 9.62 24.45 -2.55
CA PHE A 97 10.63 23.64 -3.21
C PHE A 97 10.58 23.89 -4.72
N ASP A 98 11.67 24.38 -5.26
CA ASP A 98 11.82 24.68 -6.69
C ASP A 98 12.35 23.45 -7.44
N VAL A 99 11.44 22.70 -8.07
CA VAL A 99 11.79 21.50 -8.84
C VAL A 99 12.73 21.81 -10.02
N GLN A 100 12.56 22.96 -10.66
CA GLN A 100 13.39 23.38 -11.77
C GLN A 100 14.86 23.55 -11.33
N ARG A 101 15.04 24.13 -10.13
CA ARG A 101 16.36 24.30 -9.54
C ARG A 101 16.95 22.96 -9.06
N ALA A 102 16.14 22.08 -8.52
CA ALA A 102 16.57 20.74 -8.12
C ALA A 102 17.07 19.90 -9.29
N LEU A 103 16.53 20.11 -10.49
CA LEU A 103 16.90 19.42 -11.71
C LEU A 103 17.83 20.25 -12.63
N ALA A 104 18.34 21.39 -12.16
CA ALA A 104 19.21 22.25 -12.97
C ALA A 104 20.51 21.53 -13.36
N GLY A 105 20.86 21.61 -14.66
CA GLY A 105 22.06 20.97 -15.19
C GLY A 105 21.92 19.48 -15.51
N ILE A 106 20.85 18.83 -15.08
CA ILE A 106 20.63 17.41 -15.36
C ILE A 106 20.16 17.20 -16.81
N ASP A 107 20.93 16.44 -17.56
CA ASP A 107 20.55 15.93 -18.88
C ASP A 107 20.11 14.49 -18.78
N PHE A 108 18.80 14.25 -18.79
CA PHE A 108 18.22 12.91 -18.65
C PHE A 108 18.75 11.91 -19.68
N ALA A 109 19.17 12.37 -20.87
CA ALA A 109 19.70 11.50 -21.91
C ALA A 109 21.14 11.07 -21.63
N LYS A 110 21.94 11.97 -21.05
CA LYS A 110 23.36 11.78 -20.78
C LYS A 110 23.61 11.21 -19.38
N ASP A 111 23.00 11.83 -18.37
CA ASP A 111 23.27 11.55 -16.96
C ASP A 111 22.46 10.36 -16.46
N GLY A 112 21.40 9.99 -17.17
CA GLY A 112 20.53 8.87 -16.86
C GLY A 112 19.16 9.29 -16.31
N THR A 113 18.22 8.35 -16.36
CA THR A 113 16.83 8.57 -15.92
C THR A 113 16.55 7.98 -14.54
N SER A 114 17.57 7.48 -13.85
CA SER A 114 17.41 6.80 -12.56
C SER A 114 18.67 6.93 -11.70
N THR A 115 18.49 7.05 -10.40
CA THR A 115 19.53 6.86 -9.37
C THR A 115 18.95 6.32 -8.08
N HIS A 116 19.74 5.49 -7.37
CA HIS A 116 19.46 4.98 -6.03
C HIS A 116 20.63 5.31 -5.09
N SER A 117 21.37 6.36 -5.38
CA SER A 117 22.46 6.89 -4.53
C SER A 117 23.48 5.82 -4.12
N ARG A 118 23.91 4.99 -5.06
CA ARG A 118 25.00 4.03 -4.82
C ARG A 118 26.32 4.78 -4.57
N GLU A 119 27.27 4.10 -3.96
CA GLU A 119 28.60 4.67 -3.75
C GLU A 119 29.22 5.13 -5.09
N GLY A 120 29.74 6.36 -5.13
CA GLY A 120 30.30 6.97 -6.35
C GLY A 120 29.27 7.46 -7.38
N ASP A 121 28.00 7.52 -7.06
CA ASP A 121 26.94 8.00 -7.97
C ASP A 121 27.00 9.53 -8.12
N ALA A 122 27.61 9.98 -9.24
CA ALA A 122 27.79 11.40 -9.54
C ALA A 122 26.45 12.14 -9.71
N LEU A 123 25.43 11.49 -10.31
CA LEU A 123 24.09 12.06 -10.48
C LEU A 123 23.42 12.30 -9.13
N ALA A 124 23.53 11.35 -8.18
CA ALA A 124 23.02 11.53 -6.85
C ALA A 124 23.70 12.67 -6.10
N ALA A 125 25.02 12.84 -6.26
CA ALA A 125 25.78 13.93 -5.64
C ALA A 125 25.39 15.30 -6.23
N GLU A 126 25.18 15.41 -7.52
CA GLU A 126 24.72 16.63 -8.19
C GLU A 126 23.29 16.98 -7.76
N LEU A 127 22.37 16.04 -7.78
CA LEU A 127 21.01 16.21 -7.30
C LEU A 127 20.98 16.66 -5.84
N LYS A 128 21.78 16.06 -4.95
CA LYS A 128 21.93 16.49 -3.57
C LYS A 128 22.27 17.97 -3.49
N THR A 129 23.30 18.41 -4.22
CA THR A 129 23.75 19.80 -4.23
C THR A 129 22.66 20.76 -4.71
N ASN A 130 21.96 20.40 -5.76
CA ASN A 130 20.85 21.17 -6.32
C ASN A 130 19.68 21.28 -5.34
N ILE A 131 19.29 20.16 -4.70
CA ILE A 131 18.20 20.09 -3.75
C ILE A 131 18.49 20.96 -2.51
N GLU A 132 19.70 20.94 -1.98
CA GLU A 132 20.12 21.79 -0.85
C GLU A 132 19.89 23.28 -1.12
N GLN A 133 19.91 23.70 -2.39
CA GLN A 133 19.70 25.07 -2.83
C GLN A 133 18.28 25.36 -3.35
N ALA A 134 17.41 24.36 -3.45
CA ALA A 134 16.09 24.48 -4.08
C ALA A 134 14.98 24.99 -3.15
N PHE A 135 15.28 25.23 -1.88
CA PHE A 135 14.32 25.69 -0.90
C PHE A 135 14.37 27.21 -0.69
N ARG A 136 13.19 27.83 -0.60
CA ARG A 136 13.02 29.24 -0.23
C ARG A 136 11.81 29.44 0.66
N VAL A 137 11.78 30.53 1.45
CA VAL A 137 10.60 30.91 2.22
C VAL A 137 9.55 31.50 1.28
N ARG A 138 8.37 30.90 1.27
CA ARG A 138 7.20 31.40 0.55
C ARG A 138 6.40 32.40 1.39
N SER A 139 6.19 32.07 2.67
CA SER A 139 5.50 32.95 3.60
C SER A 139 5.95 32.69 5.04
N MET A 140 5.74 33.70 5.89
CA MET A 140 6.07 33.67 7.31
C MET A 140 4.90 34.28 8.08
N ASN A 141 4.31 33.53 9.00
CA ASN A 141 3.17 33.94 9.80
C ASN A 141 3.43 33.65 11.29
N TYR A 142 3.10 34.61 12.12
CA TYR A 142 3.15 34.46 13.58
C TYR A 142 1.76 34.12 14.13
N ASP A 143 1.23 32.96 13.72
CA ASP A 143 -0.10 32.53 14.13
C ASP A 143 -0.03 31.49 15.25
N VAL A 144 -1.15 31.33 15.94
CA VAL A 144 -1.30 30.28 16.96
C VAL A 144 -1.39 28.93 16.26
N TYR A 145 -0.31 28.19 16.21
CA TYR A 145 -0.32 26.82 15.76
C TYR A 145 -1.13 25.98 16.75
N GLN A 146 -2.29 25.48 16.33
CA GLN A 146 -2.98 24.42 17.04
C GLN A 146 -2.33 23.09 16.65
N THR A 147 -1.63 22.47 17.59
CA THR A 147 -1.11 21.11 17.41
C THR A 147 -2.29 20.17 17.17
N PRO A 148 -2.31 19.42 16.07
CA PRO A 148 -3.29 18.35 15.93
C PRO A 148 -3.11 17.38 17.10
N THR A 149 -4.14 17.19 17.91
CA THR A 149 -4.13 16.20 18.97
C THR A 149 -4.34 14.82 18.34
N PHE A 150 -3.22 14.15 18.00
CA PHE A 150 -3.24 12.75 17.64
C PHE A 150 -2.96 11.94 18.92
N ALA A 151 -3.97 11.49 19.57
CA ALA A 151 -4.03 10.25 20.37
C ALA A 151 -5.41 10.21 21.06
N THR A 152 -6.37 9.62 20.42
CA THR A 152 -7.54 9.16 21.15
C THR A 152 -7.10 7.98 22.02
N LYS A 153 -7.28 8.14 23.35
CA LYS A 153 -7.12 7.02 24.28
C LYS A 153 -8.03 5.87 23.78
N PRO A 154 -7.53 4.63 23.69
CA PRO A 154 -8.38 3.52 23.28
C PRO A 154 -9.68 3.49 24.08
N ALA A 155 -10.79 3.22 23.39
CA ALA A 155 -12.07 3.05 24.03
C ALA A 155 -11.99 1.89 25.05
N PRO A 156 -12.66 1.97 26.19
CA PRO A 156 -12.73 0.84 27.11
C PRO A 156 -13.41 -0.35 26.43
N LEU A 157 -12.96 -1.56 26.75
CA LEU A 157 -13.62 -2.77 26.27
C LEU A 157 -15.07 -2.81 26.76
N PRO A 158 -16.02 -3.28 25.94
CA PRO A 158 -17.37 -3.56 26.40
C PRO A 158 -17.37 -4.55 27.58
N ALA A 159 -18.25 -4.36 28.52
CA ALA A 159 -18.31 -5.21 29.72
C ALA A 159 -18.50 -6.69 29.34
N GLY A 160 -17.71 -7.57 29.95
CA GLY A 160 -17.78 -9.01 29.70
C GLY A 160 -17.05 -9.48 28.41
N THR A 161 -16.33 -8.59 27.70
CA THR A 161 -15.53 -8.99 26.55
C THR A 161 -14.07 -9.24 26.92
N HIS A 162 -13.39 -10.06 26.11
CA HIS A 162 -11.99 -10.42 26.26
C HIS A 162 -11.17 -9.76 25.14
N ALA A 163 -10.11 -9.03 25.51
CA ALA A 163 -9.21 -8.44 24.55
C ALA A 163 -8.60 -9.50 23.61
N LEU A 164 -8.48 -9.16 22.34
CA LEU A 164 -7.78 -9.97 21.34
C LEU A 164 -6.61 -9.17 20.80
N THR A 165 -5.40 -9.70 20.92
CA THR A 165 -4.21 -9.15 20.28
C THR A 165 -3.89 -10.01 19.05
N PRO A 166 -3.98 -9.47 17.83
CA PRO A 166 -3.59 -10.21 16.65
C PRO A 166 -2.12 -10.63 16.73
N ALA A 167 -1.82 -11.84 16.30
CA ALA A 167 -0.45 -12.30 16.17
C ALA A 167 0.21 -11.56 14.98
N MET A 168 0.88 -10.45 15.26
CA MET A 168 1.62 -9.66 14.27
C MET A 168 3.12 -9.88 14.44
N THR A 169 3.80 -10.16 13.34
CA THR A 169 5.26 -10.27 13.35
C THR A 169 5.91 -8.91 13.55
N GLN A 170 7.02 -8.86 14.30
CA GLN A 170 7.85 -7.65 14.43
C GLN A 170 8.51 -7.21 13.11
N ARG A 171 8.45 -8.05 12.08
CA ARG A 171 8.96 -7.70 10.74
C ARG A 171 8.00 -6.82 9.94
N PHE A 172 6.75 -6.71 10.36
CA PHE A 172 5.82 -5.76 9.77
C PHE A 172 5.93 -4.42 10.49
N PRO A 173 5.74 -3.29 9.79
CA PRO A 173 5.63 -2.00 10.43
C PRO A 173 4.55 -2.02 11.52
N GLN A 174 4.80 -1.30 12.61
CA GLN A 174 3.75 -1.12 13.61
C GLN A 174 2.55 -0.41 12.97
N VAL A 175 1.35 -0.83 13.34
CA VAL A 175 0.10 -0.27 12.82
C VAL A 175 -0.79 0.15 13.97
N GLN A 176 -1.51 1.26 13.78
CA GLN A 176 -2.49 1.74 14.73
C GLN A 176 -3.86 1.11 14.40
N LEU A 177 -4.35 0.27 15.30
CA LEU A 177 -5.72 -0.24 15.21
C LEU A 177 -6.74 0.84 15.62
N PRO A 178 -8.00 0.78 15.15
CA PRO A 178 -9.02 1.77 15.49
C PRO A 178 -9.23 1.89 17.01
N ALA A 179 -8.94 3.07 17.56
CA ALA A 179 -9.02 3.32 18.99
C ALA A 179 -10.45 3.23 19.55
N ASP A 180 -11.45 3.47 18.72
CA ASP A 180 -12.87 3.43 19.06
C ASP A 180 -13.52 2.04 18.84
N ASN A 181 -12.71 1.06 18.39
CA ASN A 181 -13.16 -0.31 18.13
C ASN A 181 -12.05 -1.31 18.49
N PRO A 182 -11.70 -1.42 19.80
CA PRO A 182 -10.67 -2.35 20.25
C PRO A 182 -11.09 -3.79 19.92
N LEU A 183 -10.13 -4.59 19.50
CA LEU A 183 -10.39 -5.98 19.13
C LEU A 183 -10.73 -6.82 20.35
N THR A 184 -11.85 -7.55 20.26
CA THR A 184 -12.31 -8.50 21.29
C THR A 184 -12.57 -9.87 20.65
N GLN A 185 -12.46 -10.94 21.45
CA GLN A 185 -12.78 -12.29 20.97
C GLN A 185 -14.24 -12.37 20.51
N GLU A 186 -15.14 -11.75 21.24
CA GLU A 186 -16.58 -11.71 20.95
C GLU A 186 -16.89 -10.89 19.70
N GLY A 187 -16.25 -9.72 19.54
CA GLY A 187 -16.43 -8.88 18.37
C GLY A 187 -15.89 -9.54 17.09
N VAL A 188 -14.74 -10.18 17.17
CA VAL A 188 -14.16 -10.95 16.05
C VAL A 188 -15.04 -12.16 15.70
N ALA A 189 -15.57 -12.89 16.70
CA ALA A 189 -16.48 -14.01 16.46
C ALA A 189 -17.77 -13.55 15.76
N LEU A 190 -18.37 -12.45 16.22
CA LEU A 190 -19.54 -11.85 15.58
C LEU A 190 -19.20 -11.40 14.14
N GLY A 191 -18.07 -10.73 13.94
CA GLY A 191 -17.63 -10.29 12.61
C GLY A 191 -17.45 -11.47 11.66
N ARG A 192 -16.87 -12.58 12.12
CA ARG A 192 -16.76 -13.83 11.34
C ARG A 192 -18.14 -14.39 10.98
N GLN A 193 -19.09 -14.41 11.93
CA GLN A 193 -20.46 -14.85 11.68
C GLN A 193 -21.11 -13.99 10.59
N LEU A 194 -21.05 -12.66 10.71
CA LEU A 194 -21.59 -11.72 9.72
C LEU A 194 -20.93 -11.85 8.36
N PHE A 195 -19.63 -12.13 8.29
CA PHE A 195 -18.91 -12.33 7.03
C PHE A 195 -19.45 -13.52 6.22
N HIS A 196 -20.08 -14.52 6.88
CA HIS A 196 -20.71 -15.67 6.26
C HIS A 196 -22.23 -15.58 6.22
N ASP A 197 -22.81 -14.45 6.65
CA ASP A 197 -24.26 -14.31 6.80
C ASP A 197 -24.93 -13.85 5.52
N VAL A 198 -25.69 -14.74 4.90
CA VAL A 198 -26.41 -14.45 3.66
C VAL A 198 -27.53 -13.42 3.82
N ARG A 199 -27.99 -13.15 5.06
CA ARG A 199 -29.00 -12.13 5.35
C ARG A 199 -28.56 -10.71 4.99
N LEU A 200 -27.24 -10.51 4.77
CA LEU A 200 -26.69 -9.25 4.31
C LEU A 200 -27.01 -8.94 2.83
N SER A 201 -27.58 -9.90 2.09
CA SER A 201 -28.02 -9.69 0.71
C SER A 201 -29.55 -9.65 0.58
N ILE A 202 -30.05 -9.01 -0.50
CA ILE A 202 -31.49 -8.77 -0.71
C ILE A 202 -32.30 -10.07 -0.72
N ASN A 203 -31.82 -11.07 -1.40
CA ASN A 203 -32.47 -12.39 -1.60
C ASN A 203 -31.90 -13.49 -0.69
N GLN A 204 -31.02 -13.15 0.25
CA GLN A 204 -30.37 -14.07 1.20
C GLN A 204 -29.59 -15.21 0.50
N THR A 205 -28.98 -14.94 -0.64
CA THR A 205 -28.19 -15.94 -1.38
C THR A 205 -26.69 -15.68 -1.33
N GLN A 206 -26.26 -14.49 -0.86
CA GLN A 206 -24.85 -14.11 -0.83
C GLN A 206 -24.43 -13.54 0.50
N ALA A 207 -23.21 -13.87 0.88
CA ALA A 207 -22.45 -13.29 1.98
C ALA A 207 -21.11 -12.74 1.46
N CYS A 208 -20.32 -12.07 2.30
CA CYS A 208 -18.97 -11.67 1.92
C CYS A 208 -18.12 -12.87 1.47
N ALA A 209 -18.26 -14.00 2.16
CA ALA A 209 -17.59 -15.25 1.84
C ALA A 209 -17.94 -15.83 0.44
N SER A 210 -19.01 -15.38 -0.19
CA SER A 210 -19.39 -15.85 -1.55
C SER A 210 -18.43 -15.36 -2.64
N CYS A 211 -17.76 -14.20 -2.39
CA CYS A 211 -16.80 -13.60 -3.30
C CYS A 211 -15.38 -13.55 -2.69
N HIS A 212 -15.23 -13.87 -1.40
CA HIS A 212 -13.96 -13.85 -0.67
C HIS A 212 -13.69 -15.21 -0.04
N ASP A 213 -13.21 -16.16 -0.87
CA ASP A 213 -12.92 -17.54 -0.47
C ASP A 213 -11.58 -17.63 0.29
N GLN A 214 -11.61 -18.14 1.53
CA GLN A 214 -10.41 -18.30 2.36
C GLN A 214 -9.33 -19.15 1.68
N THR A 215 -9.68 -20.21 0.96
CA THR A 215 -8.70 -21.08 0.29
C THR A 215 -7.95 -20.35 -0.84
N ARG A 216 -8.46 -19.23 -1.29
CA ARG A 216 -7.88 -18.32 -2.28
C ARG A 216 -7.39 -17.01 -1.67
N ALA A 217 -6.97 -17.05 -0.42
CA ALA A 217 -6.58 -15.86 0.35
C ALA A 217 -7.68 -14.78 0.35
N PHE A 218 -8.93 -15.19 0.46
CA PHE A 218 -10.12 -14.33 0.41
C PHE A 218 -10.27 -13.53 -0.90
N ALA A 219 -9.92 -14.11 -2.04
CA ALA A 219 -10.20 -13.61 -3.38
C ALA A 219 -11.28 -14.44 -4.07
N ASP A 220 -11.85 -13.92 -5.18
CA ASP A 220 -12.78 -14.65 -6.06
C ASP A 220 -12.01 -15.37 -7.18
N ALA A 221 -12.43 -16.56 -7.53
CA ALA A 221 -11.91 -17.32 -8.68
C ALA A 221 -12.38 -16.74 -10.03
N ARG A 222 -13.44 -15.95 -10.01
CA ARG A 222 -14.04 -15.35 -11.22
C ARG A 222 -13.37 -14.03 -11.55
N ARG A 223 -13.33 -13.71 -12.84
CA ARG A 223 -12.89 -12.42 -13.33
C ARG A 223 -13.66 -11.27 -12.68
N PHE A 224 -14.97 -11.40 -12.65
CA PHE A 224 -15.89 -10.48 -11.97
C PHE A 224 -16.82 -11.29 -11.08
N SER A 225 -17.01 -10.83 -9.86
CA SER A 225 -17.98 -11.45 -8.95
C SER A 225 -19.40 -11.28 -9.46
N LEU A 226 -20.23 -12.27 -9.14
CA LEU A 226 -21.65 -12.27 -9.49
C LEU A 226 -22.45 -11.82 -8.27
N GLY A 227 -23.22 -10.77 -8.39
CA GLY A 227 -24.05 -10.21 -7.33
C GLY A 227 -25.30 -11.04 -7.04
N ALA A 228 -26.02 -10.69 -5.99
CA ALA A 228 -27.22 -11.41 -5.51
C ALA A 228 -28.32 -11.51 -6.58
N GLU A 229 -28.46 -10.51 -7.44
CA GLU A 229 -29.41 -10.51 -8.56
C GLU A 229 -28.76 -10.87 -9.89
N GLN A 230 -27.69 -11.66 -9.87
CA GLN A 230 -26.96 -12.13 -11.05
C GLN A 230 -26.35 -11.00 -11.89
N GLN A 231 -26.20 -9.81 -11.33
CA GLN A 231 -25.47 -8.71 -11.96
C GLN A 231 -23.98 -8.95 -11.79
N MET A 232 -23.19 -8.74 -12.85
CA MET A 232 -21.73 -8.86 -12.77
C MET A 232 -21.10 -7.55 -12.28
N GLY A 233 -20.15 -7.66 -11.37
CA GLY A 233 -19.27 -6.56 -10.99
C GLY A 233 -18.42 -6.07 -12.17
N LYS A 234 -17.81 -4.89 -12.03
CA LYS A 234 -16.95 -4.30 -13.07
C LYS A 234 -15.47 -4.49 -12.82
N ARG A 235 -15.08 -4.87 -11.61
CA ARG A 235 -13.69 -5.06 -11.20
C ARG A 235 -13.53 -6.39 -10.46
N ASN A 236 -12.31 -6.92 -10.49
CA ASN A 236 -11.98 -8.14 -9.77
C ASN A 236 -12.04 -7.93 -8.25
N ALA A 237 -12.50 -8.94 -7.50
CA ALA A 237 -12.54 -8.90 -6.04
C ALA A 237 -11.12 -8.91 -5.46
N MET A 238 -10.80 -7.89 -4.67
CA MET A 238 -9.49 -7.82 -4.01
C MET A 238 -9.38 -8.85 -2.87
N PRO A 239 -8.23 -9.49 -2.68
CA PRO A 239 -8.01 -10.38 -1.55
C PRO A 239 -8.07 -9.63 -0.21
N LEU A 240 -8.49 -10.32 0.86
CA LEU A 240 -8.66 -9.73 2.19
C LEU A 240 -7.60 -10.28 3.16
N PHE A 241 -6.45 -9.66 3.19
CA PHE A 241 -5.41 -9.89 4.20
C PHE A 241 -4.59 -8.63 4.43
N ASN A 242 -4.00 -8.53 5.60
CA ASN A 242 -3.14 -7.41 6.03
C ASN A 242 -3.83 -6.05 5.86
N LEU A 243 -5.14 -5.99 6.09
CA LEU A 243 -5.95 -4.81 5.85
C LEU A 243 -5.64 -3.68 6.82
N ALA A 244 -5.10 -3.97 8.01
CA ALA A 244 -4.67 -2.98 8.99
C ALA A 244 -3.60 -2.00 8.44
N TRP A 245 -2.83 -2.42 7.45
CA TRP A 245 -1.77 -1.62 6.82
C TRP A 245 -2.21 -0.92 5.53
N GLN A 246 -3.49 -1.00 5.17
CA GLN A 246 -3.99 -0.40 3.94
C GLN A 246 -4.45 1.04 4.18
N PRO A 247 -3.92 2.04 3.43
CA PRO A 247 -4.29 3.44 3.62
C PRO A 247 -5.66 3.81 3.04
N SER A 248 -6.23 2.96 2.20
CA SER A 248 -7.56 3.11 1.60
C SER A 248 -8.02 1.80 0.96
N PHE A 249 -9.28 1.70 0.59
CA PHE A 249 -9.92 0.47 0.15
C PHE A 249 -10.57 0.62 -1.23
N PHE A 250 -10.85 -0.51 -1.89
CA PHE A 250 -11.15 -0.67 -3.32
C PHE A 250 -9.97 -0.33 -4.24
N TRP A 251 -10.07 -0.75 -5.50
CA TRP A 251 -9.04 -0.51 -6.52
C TRP A 251 -8.76 0.98 -6.79
N ASP A 252 -9.75 1.84 -6.59
CA ASP A 252 -9.66 3.29 -6.78
C ASP A 252 -9.45 4.06 -5.47
N GLY A 253 -9.46 3.36 -4.32
CA GLY A 253 -9.27 3.96 -3.00
C GLY A 253 -10.43 4.86 -2.56
N ARG A 254 -11.67 4.60 -3.02
CA ARG A 254 -12.84 5.43 -2.73
C ARG A 254 -13.32 5.36 -1.28
N ALA A 255 -12.99 4.30 -0.55
CA ALA A 255 -13.25 4.21 0.88
C ALA A 255 -11.96 4.53 1.68
N ALA A 256 -12.03 5.47 2.61
CA ALA A 256 -10.91 5.89 3.42
C ALA A 256 -10.65 4.95 4.59
N THR A 257 -11.66 4.26 5.08
CA THR A 257 -11.58 3.34 6.21
C THR A 257 -12.16 1.97 5.86
N LEU A 258 -11.71 0.93 6.57
CA LEU A 258 -12.27 -0.41 6.43
C LEU A 258 -13.75 -0.43 6.83
N ARG A 259 -14.12 0.35 7.85
CA ARG A 259 -15.49 0.49 8.34
C ARG A 259 -16.44 1.06 7.28
N GLU A 260 -16.00 2.03 6.50
CA GLU A 260 -16.76 2.52 5.35
C GLU A 260 -16.86 1.45 4.26
N GLN A 261 -15.74 0.79 3.96
CA GLN A 261 -15.67 -0.19 2.90
C GLN A 261 -16.67 -1.35 3.09
N VAL A 262 -16.76 -1.94 4.29
CA VAL A 262 -17.57 -3.15 4.54
C VAL A 262 -19.08 -2.94 4.36
N LEU A 263 -19.57 -1.70 4.45
CA LEU A 263 -20.98 -1.38 4.23
C LEU A 263 -21.32 -1.10 2.75
N MET A 264 -20.34 -0.83 1.91
CA MET A 264 -20.58 -0.48 0.51
C MET A 264 -21.04 -1.67 -0.34
N PRO A 265 -20.42 -2.86 -0.26
CA PRO A 265 -20.86 -4.05 -0.99
C PRO A 265 -22.28 -4.49 -0.65
N ILE A 266 -22.72 -4.27 0.60
CA ILE A 266 -24.09 -4.58 1.03
C ILE A 266 -25.10 -3.77 0.21
N GLN A 267 -24.78 -2.53 -0.09
CA GLN A 267 -25.69 -1.57 -0.75
C GLN A 267 -25.48 -1.47 -2.28
N ASP A 268 -24.42 -2.09 -2.81
CA ASP A 268 -24.14 -2.03 -4.25
C ASP A 268 -25.10 -2.96 -5.02
N ALA A 269 -25.76 -2.40 -6.03
CA ALA A 269 -26.72 -3.12 -6.87
C ALA A 269 -26.10 -4.30 -7.66
N HIS A 270 -24.79 -4.24 -7.92
CA HIS A 270 -24.05 -5.31 -8.60
C HIS A 270 -23.45 -6.34 -7.63
N GLU A 271 -23.62 -6.13 -6.31
CA GLU A 271 -23.11 -7.04 -5.28
C GLU A 271 -24.28 -7.61 -4.44
N MET A 272 -24.52 -7.11 -3.22
CA MET A 272 -25.58 -7.66 -2.36
C MET A 272 -26.96 -7.01 -2.54
N ASN A 273 -27.01 -5.81 -3.11
CA ASN A 273 -28.22 -5.03 -3.43
C ASN A 273 -29.22 -4.89 -2.27
N GLU A 274 -28.75 -4.73 -1.03
CA GLU A 274 -29.59 -4.65 0.15
C GLU A 274 -29.52 -3.27 0.81
N THR A 275 -30.54 -2.88 1.55
CA THR A 275 -30.55 -1.64 2.33
C THR A 275 -30.14 -1.90 3.77
N LEU A 276 -29.40 -0.99 4.37
CA LEU A 276 -28.97 -1.15 5.76
C LEU A 276 -30.15 -1.28 6.76
N PRO A 277 -31.27 -0.51 6.64
CA PRO A 277 -32.44 -0.71 7.48
C PRO A 277 -33.02 -2.14 7.39
N ASN A 278 -33.06 -2.71 6.21
CA ASN A 278 -33.58 -4.06 6.02
C ASN A 278 -32.63 -5.12 6.58
N VAL A 279 -31.31 -4.96 6.39
CA VAL A 279 -30.30 -5.78 7.09
C VAL A 279 -30.53 -5.79 8.60
N ILE A 280 -30.67 -4.60 9.21
CA ILE A 280 -30.88 -4.47 10.64
C ILE A 280 -32.18 -5.20 11.06
N SER A 281 -33.26 -5.05 10.29
CA SER A 281 -34.53 -5.75 10.54
C SER A 281 -34.36 -7.27 10.51
N LYS A 282 -33.69 -7.82 9.49
CA LYS A 282 -33.44 -9.25 9.35
C LYS A 282 -32.58 -9.81 10.50
N LEU A 283 -31.52 -9.10 10.88
CA LEU A 283 -30.63 -9.52 11.96
C LEU A 283 -31.32 -9.42 13.33
N SER A 284 -32.12 -8.38 13.56
CA SER A 284 -32.83 -8.15 14.84
C SER A 284 -33.98 -9.15 15.07
N ALA A 285 -34.50 -9.76 14.03
CA ALA A 285 -35.51 -10.79 14.12
C ALA A 285 -34.97 -12.13 14.68
N ASP A 286 -33.64 -12.28 14.74
CA ASP A 286 -32.98 -13.51 15.22
C ASP A 286 -32.44 -13.30 16.66
N PRO A 287 -32.99 -14.03 17.67
CA PRO A 287 -32.51 -13.95 19.04
C PRO A 287 -31.05 -14.34 19.24
N GLU A 288 -30.52 -15.28 18.44
CA GLU A 288 -29.11 -15.67 18.54
C GLU A 288 -28.20 -14.53 18.06
N CYS A 289 -28.60 -13.86 16.98
CA CYS A 289 -27.88 -12.69 16.48
C CYS A 289 -27.89 -11.53 17.50
N THR A 290 -29.06 -11.20 18.07
CA THR A 290 -29.16 -10.14 19.11
C THR A 290 -28.32 -10.46 20.33
N GLN A 291 -28.26 -11.74 20.74
CA GLN A 291 -27.42 -12.18 21.86
C GLN A 291 -25.92 -12.05 21.49
N ALA A 292 -25.52 -12.36 20.25
CA ALA A 292 -24.14 -12.20 19.80
C ALA A 292 -23.71 -10.71 19.82
N PHE A 293 -24.59 -9.80 19.39
CA PHE A 293 -24.35 -8.35 19.52
C PHE A 293 -24.26 -7.91 20.98
N ALA A 294 -25.13 -8.44 21.86
CA ALA A 294 -25.07 -8.14 23.30
C ALA A 294 -23.73 -8.58 23.91
N LYS A 295 -23.23 -9.76 23.53
CA LYS A 295 -21.91 -10.24 23.97
C LYS A 295 -20.76 -9.36 23.45
N ALA A 296 -20.80 -8.95 22.16
CA ALA A 296 -19.71 -8.19 21.53
C ALA A 296 -19.67 -6.71 21.94
N PHE A 297 -20.84 -6.09 22.15
CA PHE A 297 -20.96 -4.64 22.35
C PHE A 297 -21.64 -4.24 23.67
N GLY A 298 -21.98 -5.19 24.53
CA GLY A 298 -22.67 -4.93 25.81
C GLY A 298 -24.15 -4.52 25.67
N SER A 299 -24.72 -4.60 24.46
CA SER A 299 -26.13 -4.26 24.16
C SER A 299 -26.63 -5.05 22.97
N ALA A 300 -27.86 -5.56 23.05
CA ALA A 300 -28.53 -6.31 21.98
C ALA A 300 -28.97 -5.45 20.80
N GLU A 301 -28.86 -4.13 20.91
CA GLU A 301 -29.17 -3.20 19.80
C GLU A 301 -28.27 -3.43 18.60
N ILE A 302 -28.86 -3.63 17.42
CA ILE A 302 -28.14 -3.79 16.16
C ILE A 302 -28.24 -2.49 15.37
N THR A 303 -27.08 -1.95 14.97
CA THR A 303 -26.99 -0.74 14.15
C THR A 303 -26.02 -0.96 13.00
N PRO A 304 -26.11 -0.20 11.89
CA PRO A 304 -25.12 -0.28 10.80
C PRO A 304 -23.69 -0.10 11.29
N GLU A 305 -23.47 0.81 12.25
CA GLU A 305 -22.14 1.04 12.82
C GLU A 305 -21.60 -0.19 13.56
N ARG A 306 -22.45 -0.88 14.35
CA ARG A 306 -22.02 -2.10 15.05
C ARG A 306 -21.79 -3.28 14.12
N VAL A 307 -22.59 -3.40 13.04
CA VAL A 307 -22.34 -4.37 11.97
C VAL A 307 -20.97 -4.09 11.34
N ALA A 308 -20.69 -2.83 10.98
CA ALA A 308 -19.42 -2.44 10.42
C ALA A 308 -18.24 -2.67 11.37
N LYS A 309 -18.40 -2.33 12.66
CA LYS A 309 -17.38 -2.56 13.70
C LYS A 309 -17.07 -4.04 13.89
N ALA A 310 -18.07 -4.91 13.88
CA ALA A 310 -17.85 -6.35 14.00
C ALA A 310 -17.10 -6.91 12.77
N LEU A 311 -17.52 -6.55 11.57
CA LEU A 311 -16.82 -6.93 10.34
C LEU A 311 -15.38 -6.40 10.33
N GLU A 312 -15.16 -5.13 10.70
CA GLU A 312 -13.84 -4.52 10.83
C GLU A 312 -12.94 -5.32 11.79
N GLN A 313 -13.45 -5.69 12.98
CA GLN A 313 -12.69 -6.50 13.93
C GLN A 313 -12.24 -7.83 13.33
N PHE A 314 -13.12 -8.56 12.67
CA PHE A 314 -12.77 -9.83 12.04
C PHE A 314 -11.75 -9.64 10.93
N LEU A 315 -11.97 -8.70 10.03
CA LEU A 315 -11.09 -8.47 8.88
C LEU A 315 -9.69 -7.99 9.29
N LEU A 316 -9.56 -7.24 10.39
CA LEU A 316 -8.28 -6.82 10.95
C LEU A 316 -7.47 -8.00 11.53
N THR A 317 -8.10 -9.14 11.83
CA THR A 317 -7.40 -10.36 12.26
C THR A 317 -6.82 -11.18 11.11
N LEU A 318 -7.17 -10.87 9.86
CA LEU A 318 -6.70 -11.59 8.70
C LEU A 318 -5.26 -11.17 8.35
N VAL A 319 -4.29 -11.71 9.08
CA VAL A 319 -2.85 -11.39 8.93
C VAL A 319 -2.11 -12.56 8.29
N SER A 320 -1.55 -12.32 7.10
CA SER A 320 -0.69 -13.27 6.37
C SER A 320 0.77 -12.87 6.53
N GLN A 321 1.56 -13.70 7.23
CA GLN A 321 2.92 -13.38 7.66
C GLN A 321 3.88 -14.59 7.76
N GLU A 322 3.42 -15.78 7.36
CA GLU A 322 4.15 -17.05 7.50
C GLU A 322 4.44 -17.72 6.15
N SER A 323 4.57 -16.91 5.08
CA SER A 323 4.93 -17.43 3.76
C SER A 323 6.31 -18.13 3.79
N ARG A 324 6.59 -18.93 2.76
CA ARG A 324 7.92 -19.55 2.61
C ARG A 324 9.03 -18.50 2.55
N PHE A 325 8.79 -17.37 1.90
CA PHE A 325 9.70 -16.23 1.91
C PHE A 325 9.93 -15.68 3.32
N ASP A 326 8.88 -15.51 4.14
CA ASP A 326 9.02 -15.03 5.52
C ASP A 326 9.87 -16.01 6.36
N ARG A 327 9.65 -17.30 6.19
CA ARG A 327 10.44 -18.34 6.87
C ARG A 327 11.90 -18.34 6.42
N ALA A 328 12.15 -18.17 5.11
CA ALA A 328 13.52 -18.05 4.58
C ALA A 328 14.23 -16.79 5.10
N ALA A 329 13.52 -15.67 5.18
CA ALA A 329 14.06 -14.43 5.74
C ALA A 329 14.41 -14.55 7.23
N ARG A 330 13.78 -15.48 7.98
CA ARG A 330 14.12 -15.84 9.36
C ARG A 330 15.13 -16.98 9.44
N LYS A 331 15.65 -17.48 8.32
CA LYS A 331 16.60 -18.59 8.24
C LYS A 331 16.05 -19.94 8.76
N VAL A 332 14.73 -20.12 8.73
CA VAL A 332 14.04 -21.38 9.09
C VAL A 332 13.54 -22.15 7.86
N ALA A 333 13.79 -21.64 6.67
CA ALA A 333 13.63 -22.29 5.38
C ALA A 333 14.69 -21.78 4.42
N GLU A 334 14.86 -22.45 3.27
CA GLU A 334 15.76 -22.00 2.20
C GLU A 334 14.99 -21.76 0.92
N LEU A 335 15.43 -20.76 0.15
CA LEU A 335 14.99 -20.54 -1.22
C LEU A 335 15.86 -21.35 -2.17
N THR A 336 15.24 -21.93 -3.19
CA THR A 336 15.95 -22.57 -4.30
C THR A 336 16.74 -21.55 -5.11
N GLU A 337 17.69 -21.98 -5.93
CA GLU A 337 18.48 -21.09 -6.77
C GLU A 337 17.61 -20.28 -7.75
N SER A 338 16.54 -20.87 -8.29
CA SER A 338 15.57 -20.16 -9.14
C SER A 338 14.86 -19.05 -8.37
N GLU A 339 14.37 -19.34 -7.17
CA GLU A 339 13.70 -18.36 -6.30
C GLU A 339 14.63 -17.22 -5.86
N LYS A 340 15.92 -17.53 -5.60
CA LYS A 340 16.94 -16.52 -5.29
C LYS A 340 17.21 -15.60 -6.49
N ARG A 341 17.33 -16.16 -7.71
CA ARG A 341 17.48 -15.34 -8.92
C ARG A 341 16.24 -14.50 -9.17
N GLY A 342 15.03 -15.06 -8.96
CA GLY A 342 13.78 -14.33 -9.06
C GLY A 342 13.68 -13.18 -8.06
N LEU A 343 14.07 -13.40 -6.81
CA LEU A 343 14.18 -12.34 -5.80
C LEU A 343 15.17 -11.26 -6.24
N GLN A 344 16.35 -11.65 -6.75
CA GLN A 344 17.35 -10.69 -7.23
C GLN A 344 16.81 -9.84 -8.39
N LEU A 345 16.11 -10.43 -9.35
CA LEU A 345 15.44 -9.69 -10.43
C LEU A 345 14.37 -8.75 -9.90
N PHE A 346 13.58 -9.20 -8.94
CA PHE A 346 12.48 -8.43 -8.33
C PHE A 346 12.99 -7.15 -7.64
N VAL A 347 14.12 -7.23 -6.91
CA VAL A 347 14.71 -6.13 -6.14
C VAL A 347 15.80 -5.36 -6.88
N THR A 348 16.07 -5.70 -8.13
CA THR A 348 17.08 -5.02 -8.94
C THR A 348 16.41 -4.13 -9.98
N GLU A 349 16.99 -2.98 -10.18
CA GLU A 349 16.58 -2.02 -11.19
C GLU A 349 16.96 -2.48 -12.61
N PHE A 350 16.15 -2.09 -13.58
CA PHE A 350 16.52 -2.18 -14.98
C PHE A 350 17.24 -0.91 -15.44
N ASP A 351 18.56 -0.95 -15.48
CA ASP A 351 19.39 0.14 -15.98
C ASP A 351 20.54 -0.40 -16.83
N PRO A 352 20.33 -0.61 -18.14
CA PRO A 352 21.36 -1.12 -19.05
C PRO A 352 22.61 -0.25 -19.15
N LYS A 353 22.50 1.08 -18.95
CA LYS A 353 23.65 1.99 -18.97
C LYS A 353 24.63 1.71 -17.83
N ARG A 354 24.11 1.24 -16.70
CA ARG A 354 24.89 0.84 -15.52
C ARG A 354 25.13 -0.66 -15.43
N GLY A 355 24.76 -1.41 -16.46
CA GLY A 355 24.88 -2.88 -16.48
C GLY A 355 23.92 -3.57 -15.51
N LEU A 356 22.83 -2.92 -15.09
CA LEU A 356 21.85 -3.50 -14.18
C LEU A 356 20.73 -4.18 -14.97
N ARG A 357 20.51 -5.45 -14.64
CA ARG A 357 19.49 -6.29 -15.23
C ARG A 357 18.50 -6.74 -14.15
N GLY A 358 17.48 -5.96 -13.92
CA GLY A 358 16.39 -6.24 -12.97
C GLY A 358 15.03 -6.14 -13.62
N ALA A 359 13.98 -6.35 -12.84
CA ALA A 359 12.59 -6.28 -13.26
C ALA A 359 11.82 -5.09 -12.63
N ASP A 360 12.49 -4.27 -11.82
CA ASP A 360 11.95 -3.04 -11.19
C ASP A 360 10.68 -3.21 -10.36
N CYS A 361 10.32 -4.43 -9.94
CA CYS A 361 9.06 -4.70 -9.25
C CYS A 361 8.96 -4.00 -7.90
N PHE A 362 10.09 -3.81 -7.22
CA PHE A 362 10.18 -3.27 -5.86
C PHE A 362 9.75 -1.82 -5.73
N HIS A 363 9.73 -1.03 -6.80
CA HIS A 363 9.26 0.36 -6.77
C HIS A 363 7.80 0.46 -6.33
N CYS A 364 6.95 -0.41 -6.87
CA CYS A 364 5.54 -0.47 -6.52
C CYS A 364 5.25 -1.51 -5.42
N HIS A 365 5.99 -2.62 -5.42
CA HIS A 365 5.78 -3.76 -4.55
C HIS A 365 6.92 -3.96 -3.52
N GLY A 366 7.46 -2.87 -3.01
CA GLY A 366 8.51 -2.90 -1.99
C GLY A 366 7.99 -3.18 -0.58
N GLY A 367 8.93 -3.23 0.37
CA GLY A 367 8.64 -3.45 1.79
C GLY A 367 8.17 -4.86 2.12
N THR A 368 7.96 -5.12 3.40
CA THR A 368 7.56 -6.44 3.92
C THR A 368 6.13 -6.82 3.54
N LEU A 369 5.31 -5.83 3.18
CA LEU A 369 3.93 -6.02 2.71
C LEU A 369 3.83 -6.19 1.19
N PHE A 370 4.94 -6.02 0.45
CA PHE A 370 4.96 -6.07 -1.01
C PHE A 370 3.94 -5.12 -1.66
N ALA A 371 3.77 -3.93 -1.07
CA ALA A 371 2.88 -2.86 -1.53
C ALA A 371 3.40 -1.52 -0.97
N SER A 372 4.36 -0.89 -1.63
CA SER A 372 4.97 0.37 -1.17
C SER A 372 4.36 1.61 -1.81
N GLN A 373 3.78 1.48 -3.00
CA GLN A 373 3.16 2.59 -3.71
C GLN A 373 1.62 2.51 -3.64
N PRO A 374 0.92 3.59 -3.24
CA PRO A 374 -0.52 3.51 -3.05
C PRO A 374 -1.31 3.36 -4.34
N PHE A 375 -0.95 4.10 -5.41
CA PHE A 375 -1.67 4.07 -6.70
C PHE A 375 -0.69 4.24 -7.85
N ALA A 376 -0.83 3.39 -8.89
CA ALA A 376 -0.03 3.45 -10.10
C ALA A 376 -0.86 3.12 -11.34
N SER A 377 -0.45 3.67 -12.49
CA SER A 377 -0.88 3.18 -13.79
C SER A 377 0.19 2.23 -14.32
N ASN A 378 -0.18 0.98 -14.49
CA ASN A 378 0.73 -0.09 -14.92
C ASN A 378 0.70 -0.33 -16.45
N GLY A 379 0.17 0.62 -17.22
CA GLY A 379 0.18 0.56 -18.68
C GLY A 379 -0.78 -0.48 -19.27
N LEU A 380 -1.80 -0.89 -18.54
CA LEU A 380 -2.91 -1.67 -19.11
C LEU A 380 -3.80 -0.78 -19.99
N GLU A 381 -4.37 -1.37 -21.04
CA GLU A 381 -5.45 -0.73 -21.76
C GLU A 381 -6.68 -0.67 -20.87
N LEU A 382 -7.23 0.53 -20.72
CA LEU A 382 -8.39 0.78 -19.89
C LEU A 382 -9.69 0.51 -20.67
N ALA A 383 -10.71 0.00 -19.98
CA ALA A 383 -12.07 0.10 -20.44
C ALA A 383 -12.46 1.59 -20.52
N GLU A 384 -13.28 1.96 -21.50
CA GLU A 384 -13.62 3.36 -21.76
C GLU A 384 -14.27 4.05 -20.55
N ASP A 385 -15.08 3.30 -19.79
CA ASP A 385 -15.82 3.79 -18.62
C ASP A 385 -15.07 3.61 -17.29
N ASP A 386 -13.89 2.97 -17.24
CA ASP A 386 -13.09 2.82 -16.01
C ASP A 386 -11.98 3.87 -15.92
N LEU A 387 -12.27 4.94 -15.20
CA LEU A 387 -11.33 6.05 -14.99
C LEU A 387 -10.28 5.76 -13.89
N GLY A 388 -10.39 4.64 -13.16
CA GLY A 388 -9.53 4.35 -12.01
C GLY A 388 -9.62 5.42 -10.90
N ARG A 389 -8.51 5.79 -10.32
CA ARG A 389 -8.40 6.79 -9.24
C ARG A 389 -9.00 8.16 -9.61
N MET A 390 -8.95 8.54 -10.88
CA MET A 390 -9.56 9.79 -11.37
C MET A 390 -11.07 9.86 -11.07
N ALA A 391 -11.77 8.74 -10.99
CA ALA A 391 -13.20 8.75 -10.63
C ALA A 391 -13.43 9.32 -9.21
N VAL A 392 -12.45 9.20 -8.32
CA VAL A 392 -12.46 9.68 -6.94
C VAL A 392 -11.90 11.08 -6.83
N THR A 393 -10.70 11.33 -7.35
CA THR A 393 -9.95 12.58 -7.16
C THR A 393 -10.38 13.69 -8.11
N LYS A 394 -11.05 13.36 -9.23
CA LYS A 394 -11.37 14.27 -10.33
C LYS A 394 -10.13 14.91 -10.99
N ASN A 395 -8.93 14.40 -10.69
CA ASN A 395 -7.69 14.88 -11.26
C ASN A 395 -7.31 14.03 -12.49
N ALA A 396 -7.12 14.67 -13.64
CA ALA A 396 -6.75 13.98 -14.89
C ALA A 396 -5.43 13.19 -14.78
N ALA A 397 -4.49 13.64 -13.95
CA ALA A 397 -3.24 12.95 -13.69
C ALA A 397 -3.42 11.57 -13.01
N ASP A 398 -4.62 11.29 -12.48
CA ASP A 398 -4.94 10.02 -11.81
C ASP A 398 -5.74 9.06 -12.71
N ARG A 399 -5.95 9.41 -13.99
CA ARG A 399 -6.64 8.52 -14.95
C ARG A 399 -5.88 7.21 -15.10
N GLY A 400 -6.62 6.10 -14.91
CA GLY A 400 -6.08 4.74 -15.04
C GLY A 400 -5.06 4.34 -13.99
N LYS A 401 -4.93 5.11 -12.91
CA LYS A 401 -4.23 4.65 -11.71
C LYS A 401 -5.15 3.79 -10.87
N PHE A 402 -4.62 2.69 -10.40
CA PHE A 402 -5.28 1.79 -9.47
C PHE A 402 -4.38 1.52 -8.28
N LYS A 403 -4.99 1.10 -7.18
CA LYS A 403 -4.26 0.71 -5.99
C LYS A 403 -3.29 -0.42 -6.31
N THR A 404 -2.05 -0.28 -5.87
CA THR A 404 -1.04 -1.34 -5.94
C THR A 404 -1.37 -2.40 -4.88
N PRO A 405 -1.76 -3.62 -5.28
CA PRO A 405 -2.08 -4.68 -4.33
C PRO A 405 -0.82 -5.27 -3.71
N SER A 406 -0.96 -5.84 -2.51
CA SER A 406 0.09 -6.68 -1.96
C SER A 406 0.30 -7.93 -2.82
N LEU A 407 1.56 -8.33 -3.02
CA LEU A 407 1.88 -9.59 -3.70
C LEU A 407 1.89 -10.81 -2.77
N ARG A 408 1.62 -10.63 -1.48
CA ARG A 408 1.44 -11.78 -0.58
C ARG A 408 0.30 -12.65 -1.08
N ASN A 409 0.47 -13.95 -1.01
CA ASN A 409 -0.50 -14.94 -1.51
C ASN A 409 -0.84 -14.80 -3.01
N VAL A 410 -0.06 -14.06 -3.79
CA VAL A 410 -0.39 -13.74 -5.18
C VAL A 410 -0.61 -14.99 -6.04
N ALA A 411 0.05 -16.10 -5.75
CA ALA A 411 -0.16 -17.37 -6.47
C ALA A 411 -1.57 -17.97 -6.30
N LEU A 412 -2.35 -17.52 -5.30
CA LEU A 412 -3.69 -18.02 -4.99
C LEU A 412 -4.81 -17.08 -5.48
N THR A 413 -4.48 -15.85 -5.85
CA THR A 413 -5.46 -14.78 -6.07
C THR A 413 -5.75 -14.47 -7.54
N ALA A 414 -5.47 -15.42 -8.42
CA ALA A 414 -5.90 -15.32 -9.83
C ALA A 414 -7.44 -15.24 -9.92
N PRO A 415 -8.00 -14.53 -10.92
CA PRO A 415 -7.33 -13.80 -11.99
C PRO A 415 -6.80 -12.42 -11.54
N TYR A 416 -5.83 -11.88 -12.27
CA TYR A 416 -5.02 -10.72 -11.88
C TYR A 416 -5.47 -9.42 -12.57
N MET A 417 -5.01 -8.30 -12.00
CA MET A 417 -5.29 -6.91 -12.33
C MET A 417 -6.68 -6.46 -11.84
N HIS A 418 -6.93 -5.13 -11.91
CA HIS A 418 -8.19 -4.55 -11.46
C HIS A 418 -9.42 -5.11 -12.20
N ASP A 419 -9.22 -5.59 -13.41
CA ASP A 419 -10.26 -6.15 -14.26
C ASP A 419 -10.15 -7.68 -14.47
N GLY A 420 -9.22 -8.34 -13.77
CA GLY A 420 -9.08 -9.79 -13.81
C GLY A 420 -8.73 -10.38 -15.19
N ARG A 421 -7.98 -9.64 -16.02
CA ARG A 421 -7.71 -10.06 -17.42
C ARG A 421 -6.67 -11.15 -17.57
N PHE A 422 -5.79 -11.36 -16.62
CA PHE A 422 -4.75 -12.39 -16.66
C PHE A 422 -5.06 -13.53 -15.70
N ASN A 423 -4.90 -14.77 -16.17
CA ASN A 423 -5.22 -15.97 -15.39
C ASN A 423 -3.99 -16.59 -14.73
N THR A 424 -2.78 -16.22 -15.17
CA THR A 424 -1.53 -16.80 -14.69
C THR A 424 -0.52 -15.72 -14.30
N LEU A 425 0.42 -16.05 -13.41
CA LEU A 425 1.55 -15.17 -13.07
C LEU A 425 2.48 -14.97 -14.26
N GLU A 426 2.57 -15.97 -15.11
CA GLU A 426 3.35 -15.92 -16.36
C GLU A 426 2.82 -14.82 -17.29
N GLU A 427 1.50 -14.68 -17.45
CA GLU A 427 0.87 -13.59 -18.23
C GLU A 427 1.13 -12.22 -17.59
N VAL A 428 1.10 -12.13 -16.27
CA VAL A 428 1.41 -10.90 -15.54
C VAL A 428 2.87 -10.49 -15.76
N VAL A 429 3.81 -11.42 -15.61
CA VAL A 429 5.24 -11.16 -15.82
C VAL A 429 5.52 -10.80 -17.29
N GLU A 430 4.83 -11.44 -18.25
CA GLU A 430 4.91 -11.09 -19.66
C GLU A 430 4.44 -9.65 -19.91
N HIS A 431 3.31 -9.23 -19.30
CA HIS A 431 2.83 -7.86 -19.43
C HIS A 431 3.92 -6.85 -19.01
N TYR A 432 4.55 -7.03 -17.85
CA TYR A 432 5.62 -6.13 -17.40
C TYR A 432 6.90 -6.27 -18.21
N SER A 433 7.16 -7.42 -18.83
CA SER A 433 8.33 -7.64 -19.69
C SER A 433 8.24 -6.90 -21.03
N SER A 434 7.06 -6.92 -21.68
CA SER A 434 6.91 -6.49 -23.08
C SER A 434 5.55 -5.86 -23.42
N GLY A 435 4.56 -5.93 -22.52
CA GLY A 435 3.15 -5.56 -22.79
C GLY A 435 2.72 -4.20 -22.24
N VAL A 436 3.62 -3.45 -21.57
CA VAL A 436 3.28 -2.16 -20.97
C VAL A 436 3.00 -1.10 -22.05
N ARG A 437 1.79 -0.55 -22.07
CA ARG A 437 1.40 0.51 -23.01
C ARG A 437 1.73 1.88 -22.48
N ARG A 438 2.25 2.75 -23.33
CA ARG A 438 2.54 4.16 -23.02
C ARG A 438 1.24 4.95 -22.93
N SER A 439 1.14 5.79 -21.89
CA SER A 439 0.05 6.74 -21.71
C SER A 439 0.54 7.96 -20.93
N ALA A 440 -0.21 9.04 -20.96
CA ALA A 440 0.12 10.26 -20.20
C ALA A 440 0.14 10.06 -18.69
N THR A 441 -0.42 8.97 -18.17
CA THR A 441 -0.48 8.67 -16.74
C THR A 441 0.30 7.41 -16.34
N LEU A 442 1.02 6.78 -17.29
CA LEU A 442 1.87 5.61 -17.00
C LEU A 442 2.84 5.94 -15.87
N ASP A 443 3.03 5.03 -14.93
CA ASP A 443 3.96 5.22 -13.82
C ASP A 443 5.38 5.58 -14.32
N PRO A 444 6.05 6.57 -13.72
CA PRO A 444 7.40 6.98 -14.14
C PRO A 444 8.42 5.84 -14.13
N ASN A 445 8.31 4.90 -13.17
CA ASN A 445 9.20 3.74 -13.07
C ASN A 445 9.03 2.76 -14.25
N LEU A 446 7.85 2.71 -14.85
CA LEU A 446 7.63 1.96 -16.09
C LEU A 446 7.93 2.81 -17.33
N ALA A 447 7.67 4.12 -17.25
CA ALA A 447 7.91 5.03 -18.38
C ALA A 447 9.40 5.22 -18.73
N LYS A 448 10.33 4.97 -17.79
CA LYS A 448 11.78 4.99 -18.03
C LYS A 448 12.29 3.79 -18.83
N HIS A 449 11.54 2.68 -18.90
CA HIS A 449 11.92 1.49 -19.66
C HIS A 449 11.86 1.75 -21.18
N PRO A 450 12.58 0.97 -22.03
CA PRO A 450 12.43 1.03 -23.48
C PRO A 450 10.98 0.80 -23.93
N GLU A 451 10.59 1.33 -25.09
CA GLU A 451 9.23 1.10 -25.64
C GLU A 451 8.94 -0.40 -25.87
N ALA A 452 9.95 -1.17 -26.23
CA ALA A 452 9.83 -2.63 -26.36
C ALA A 452 9.73 -3.36 -25.00
N GLY A 453 9.80 -2.65 -23.87
CA GLY A 453 9.89 -3.22 -22.53
C GLY A 453 11.30 -3.68 -22.16
N ILE A 454 11.43 -4.31 -21.00
CA ILE A 454 12.70 -4.80 -20.46
C ILE A 454 13.16 -6.13 -21.05
N GLN A 455 12.29 -6.80 -21.81
CA GLN A 455 12.57 -8.03 -22.58
C GLN A 455 13.24 -9.11 -21.72
N LEU A 456 12.54 -9.56 -20.65
CA LEU A 456 13.02 -10.64 -19.82
C LEU A 456 13.11 -11.95 -20.63
N THR A 457 14.18 -12.69 -20.42
CA THR A 457 14.34 -14.03 -21.01
C THR A 457 13.33 -15.02 -20.43
N THR A 458 13.12 -16.15 -21.09
CA THR A 458 12.25 -17.22 -20.59
C THR A 458 12.65 -17.68 -19.19
N GLN A 459 13.96 -17.80 -18.92
CA GLN A 459 14.48 -18.20 -17.61
C GLN A 459 14.21 -17.12 -16.55
N GLU A 460 14.44 -15.85 -16.84
CA GLU A 460 14.17 -14.74 -15.92
C GLU A 460 12.69 -14.65 -15.54
N LYS A 461 11.79 -14.85 -16.51
CA LYS A 461 10.33 -14.92 -16.24
C LYS A 461 9.98 -16.09 -15.32
N ALA A 462 10.54 -17.27 -15.59
CA ALA A 462 10.33 -18.45 -14.75
C ALA A 462 10.87 -18.24 -13.33
N ASP A 463 12.05 -17.64 -13.18
CA ASP A 463 12.67 -17.34 -11.89
C ASP A 463 11.81 -16.32 -11.09
N LEU A 464 11.30 -15.27 -11.73
CA LEU A 464 10.37 -14.32 -11.09
C LEU A 464 9.10 -15.00 -10.61
N VAL A 465 8.48 -15.83 -11.44
CA VAL A 465 7.27 -16.58 -11.04
C VAL A 465 7.57 -17.53 -9.90
N ALA A 466 8.72 -18.20 -9.91
CA ALA A 466 9.16 -19.06 -8.80
C ALA A 466 9.28 -18.26 -7.48
N PHE A 467 9.88 -17.07 -7.53
CA PHE A 467 9.94 -16.19 -6.38
C PHE A 467 8.55 -15.75 -5.91
N LEU A 468 7.67 -15.27 -6.80
CA LEU A 468 6.33 -14.82 -6.45
C LEU A 468 5.52 -15.91 -5.74
N LYS A 469 5.68 -17.18 -6.13
CA LYS A 469 5.05 -18.34 -5.47
C LYS A 469 5.52 -18.53 -4.02
N THR A 470 6.73 -18.08 -3.66
CA THR A 470 7.23 -18.16 -2.28
C THR A 470 6.49 -17.23 -1.31
N LEU A 471 5.73 -16.26 -1.82
CA LEU A 471 4.95 -15.31 -1.02
C LEU A 471 3.62 -15.89 -0.51
N THR A 472 3.35 -17.17 -0.80
CA THR A 472 2.16 -17.89 -0.33
C THR A 472 2.31 -18.29 1.12
N ASP A 473 1.31 -17.95 1.92
CA ASP A 473 1.15 -18.35 3.32
C ASP A 473 0.11 -19.45 3.44
N GLU A 474 0.56 -20.69 3.44
CA GLU A 474 -0.32 -21.87 3.50
C GLU A 474 -1.08 -21.96 4.83
N SER A 475 -0.54 -21.41 5.93
CA SER A 475 -1.20 -21.39 7.23
C SER A 475 -2.43 -20.47 7.21
N PHE A 476 -2.39 -19.41 6.43
CA PHE A 476 -3.46 -18.44 6.28
C PHE A 476 -4.67 -19.00 5.51
N THR A 477 -4.43 -19.86 4.52
CA THR A 477 -5.50 -20.43 3.67
C THR A 477 -6.20 -21.63 4.30
N GLY A 478 -5.76 -22.10 5.45
CA GLY A 478 -6.32 -23.26 6.14
C GLY A 478 -5.92 -24.62 5.51
N THR A 479 -5.13 -24.62 4.45
CA THR A 479 -4.66 -25.86 3.81
C THR A 479 -3.61 -26.59 4.65
N ALA A 480 -2.90 -25.89 5.56
CA ALA A 480 -1.95 -26.49 6.50
C ALA A 480 -2.61 -27.11 7.74
N ALA A 481 -3.89 -26.86 8.02
CA ALA A 481 -4.56 -27.31 9.24
C ALA A 481 -4.90 -28.81 9.28
N THR A 482 -4.62 -29.55 8.22
CA THR A 482 -4.84 -31.01 8.14
C THR A 482 -3.61 -31.83 8.44
N ALA A 483 -2.43 -31.22 8.66
CA ALA A 483 -1.17 -31.94 8.86
C ALA A 483 -0.64 -31.96 10.32
N SER A 484 -1.32 -31.30 11.28
CA SER A 484 -0.92 -31.32 12.69
C SER A 484 -2.13 -31.21 13.60
N ARG A 485 -2.79 -32.30 13.83
CA ARG A 485 -3.54 -32.63 15.06
C ARG A 485 -3.00 -33.90 15.64
#